data_f11a9c8e38953ccc90ac57c79e32a6de
#
_entry.id   f11a9c8e38953ccc90ac57c79e32a6de
#
_cell.length_a   1.000
_cell.length_b   1.000
_cell.length_c   1.000
_cell.angle_alpha   90.00
_cell.angle_beta   90.00
_cell.angle_gamma   90.00
#
_symmetry.space_group_name_H-M   'P 1'
#
loop_
_entity.id
_entity.type
_entity.pdbx_description
1 polymer ?
#
loop_
_entity_poly.entity_id
_entity_poly.type
_entity_poly.pdbx_seq_one_letter_code
_entity_poly.pdbx_strand_id
1 'polypeptide(L)'
;MAQKRSDIPTGSPTAAALEKMETSATNLYVQQMLLLGALEERANRRLRDLKLILASTGLSLRDLLPPAKIANTVLAEGGPFIDVSNMSDASSAFFQHANRAGLIVDELNAVEDLILHIPLSSPLTVSRRFTSGFGVRRDPFTGRMANHFGMDFSAAWASPVTATAAGRVIYAGQRTGYGNVVEIDHGNGFVTRYGHLHRITVRIGQRVDIEDKVGELGSTGRSTGPHVHYEVIYKGKPKNPRRFIEAGRYVFEG
;
A
#
# COMPACT_ATOMS: atom_id res chain seq x y z
N MET A 1 -49.82 -15.80 -23.15
CA MET A 1 -49.88 -17.21 -23.58
C MET A 1 -49.11 -18.02 -22.54
N ALA A 2 -49.81 -18.81 -21.71
CA ALA A 2 -49.18 -19.64 -20.70
C ALA A 2 -48.55 -20.87 -21.37
N GLN A 3 -47.24 -20.99 -21.20
CA GLN A 3 -46.48 -22.11 -21.72
C GLN A 3 -46.82 -23.36 -20.91
N LYS A 4 -47.47 -24.37 -21.52
CA LYS A 4 -47.77 -25.66 -20.96
C LYS A 4 -46.50 -26.31 -20.41
N ARG A 5 -46.37 -26.43 -19.08
CA ARG A 5 -45.44 -27.39 -18.47
C ARG A 5 -45.91 -28.77 -18.95
N SER A 6 -45.06 -29.47 -19.71
CA SER A 6 -45.25 -30.89 -20.05
C SER A 6 -45.22 -31.68 -18.74
N ASP A 7 -46.33 -32.32 -18.36
CA ASP A 7 -46.44 -33.23 -17.23
C ASP A 7 -45.55 -34.45 -17.46
N ILE A 8 -44.35 -34.38 -16.90
CA ILE A 8 -43.44 -35.56 -16.82
C ILE A 8 -43.97 -36.44 -15.70
N PRO A 9 -44.32 -37.73 -15.93
CA PRO A 9 -44.85 -38.60 -14.89
C PRO A 9 -43.87 -38.66 -13.69
N THR A 10 -44.37 -38.41 -12.50
CA THR A 10 -43.63 -38.58 -11.25
C THR A 10 -43.14 -40.02 -11.13
N GLY A 11 -41.80 -40.23 -11.07
CA GLY A 11 -41.19 -41.58 -11.00
C GLY A 11 -40.51 -42.06 -12.28
N SER A 12 -40.52 -41.25 -13.37
CA SER A 12 -39.73 -41.59 -14.56
C SER A 12 -38.21 -41.38 -14.33
N PRO A 13 -37.32 -42.12 -14.99
CA PRO A 13 -35.86 -41.90 -14.91
C PRO A 13 -35.46 -40.44 -15.27
N THR A 14 -36.22 -39.82 -16.14
CA THR A 14 -36.06 -38.41 -16.55
C THR A 14 -36.44 -37.41 -15.44
N ALA A 15 -37.50 -37.70 -14.66
CA ALA A 15 -37.88 -36.85 -13.52
C ALA A 15 -36.83 -36.91 -12.40
N ALA A 16 -36.34 -38.10 -12.06
CA ALA A 16 -35.25 -38.24 -11.08
C ALA A 16 -33.94 -37.61 -11.52
N ALA A 17 -33.60 -37.64 -12.79
CA ALA A 17 -32.43 -36.95 -13.33
C ALA A 17 -32.60 -35.41 -13.25
N LEU A 18 -33.77 -34.88 -13.57
CA LEU A 18 -34.07 -33.45 -13.46
C LEU A 18 -33.97 -32.93 -12.01
N GLU A 19 -34.57 -33.66 -11.07
CA GLU A 19 -34.49 -33.32 -9.63
C GLU A 19 -33.04 -33.32 -9.12
N LYS A 20 -32.23 -34.27 -9.55
CA LYS A 20 -30.81 -34.34 -9.22
C LYS A 20 -30.05 -33.14 -9.82
N MET A 21 -30.37 -32.74 -11.04
CA MET A 21 -29.76 -31.56 -11.69
C MET A 21 -30.16 -30.27 -10.96
N GLU A 22 -31.43 -30.10 -10.61
CA GLU A 22 -31.91 -28.93 -9.86
C GLU A 22 -31.26 -28.82 -8.48
N THR A 23 -31.14 -29.95 -7.77
CA THR A 23 -30.46 -30.02 -6.47
C THR A 23 -28.97 -29.65 -6.62
N SER A 24 -28.30 -30.19 -7.66
CA SER A 24 -26.89 -29.89 -7.92
C SER A 24 -26.69 -28.38 -8.27
N ALA A 25 -27.56 -27.81 -9.10
CA ALA A 25 -27.52 -26.39 -9.45
C ALA A 25 -27.73 -25.49 -8.23
N THR A 26 -28.70 -25.84 -7.37
CA THR A 26 -28.97 -25.11 -6.12
C THR A 26 -27.78 -25.17 -5.18
N ASN A 27 -27.17 -26.33 -5.01
CA ASN A 27 -25.98 -26.50 -4.18
C ASN A 27 -24.80 -25.67 -4.71
N LEU A 28 -24.58 -25.67 -6.02
CA LEU A 28 -23.53 -24.88 -6.66
C LEU A 28 -23.75 -23.39 -6.43
N TYR A 29 -24.99 -22.91 -6.61
CA TYR A 29 -25.36 -21.51 -6.36
C TYR A 29 -25.07 -21.10 -4.92
N VAL A 30 -25.50 -21.92 -3.93
CA VAL A 30 -25.23 -21.66 -2.52
C VAL A 30 -23.73 -21.60 -2.22
N GLN A 31 -22.96 -22.53 -2.77
CA GLN A 31 -21.51 -22.53 -2.60
C GLN A 31 -20.86 -21.28 -3.20
N GLN A 32 -21.28 -20.85 -4.39
CA GLN A 32 -20.78 -19.63 -5.03
C GLN A 32 -21.12 -18.37 -4.21
N MET A 33 -22.35 -18.27 -3.68
CA MET A 33 -22.75 -17.17 -2.82
C MET A 33 -21.94 -17.11 -1.52
N LEU A 34 -21.67 -18.27 -0.90
CA LEU A 34 -20.82 -18.34 0.30
C LEU A 34 -19.38 -17.90 0.02
N LEU A 35 -18.81 -18.32 -1.11
CA LEU A 35 -17.46 -17.92 -1.53
C LEU A 35 -17.38 -16.42 -1.80
N LEU A 36 -18.36 -15.84 -2.50
CA LEU A 36 -18.42 -14.40 -2.73
C LEU A 36 -18.52 -13.62 -1.42
N GLY A 37 -19.38 -14.05 -0.50
CA GLY A 37 -19.51 -13.42 0.81
C GLY A 37 -18.21 -13.49 1.63
N ALA A 38 -17.53 -14.63 1.61
CA ALA A 38 -16.23 -14.80 2.27
C ALA A 38 -15.14 -13.90 1.65
N LEU A 39 -15.13 -13.76 0.32
CA LEU A 39 -14.22 -12.86 -0.40
C LEU A 39 -14.49 -11.40 -0.02
N GLU A 40 -15.74 -10.96 -0.09
CA GLU A 40 -16.13 -9.60 0.33
C GLU A 40 -15.69 -9.30 1.76
N GLU A 41 -15.96 -10.22 2.68
CA GLU A 41 -15.61 -10.03 4.09
C GLU A 41 -14.09 -9.93 4.30
N ARG A 42 -13.31 -10.80 3.65
CA ARG A 42 -11.85 -10.79 3.72
C ARG A 42 -11.27 -9.51 3.13
N ALA A 43 -11.73 -9.12 1.94
CA ALA A 43 -11.27 -7.91 1.28
C ALA A 43 -11.62 -6.66 2.10
N ASN A 44 -12.83 -6.56 2.64
CA ASN A 44 -13.26 -5.47 3.51
C ASN A 44 -12.45 -5.39 4.81
N ARG A 45 -12.13 -6.52 5.44
CA ARG A 45 -11.24 -6.53 6.62
C ARG A 45 -9.88 -5.95 6.26
N ARG A 46 -9.23 -6.50 5.23
CA ARG A 46 -7.91 -6.05 4.79
C ARG A 46 -7.92 -4.55 4.43
N LEU A 47 -8.93 -4.09 3.71
CA LEU A 47 -9.09 -2.67 3.34
C LEU A 47 -9.24 -1.77 4.57
N ARG A 48 -10.00 -2.18 5.59
CA ARG A 48 -10.11 -1.43 6.86
C ARG A 48 -8.76 -1.35 7.57
N ASP A 49 -8.02 -2.45 7.67
CA ASP A 49 -6.72 -2.50 8.33
C ASP A 49 -5.72 -1.57 7.63
N LEU A 50 -5.65 -1.62 6.30
CA LEU A 50 -4.79 -0.75 5.52
C LEU A 50 -5.17 0.74 5.65
N LYS A 51 -6.47 1.07 5.68
CA LYS A 51 -6.96 2.45 5.92
C LYS A 51 -6.57 2.95 7.31
N LEU A 52 -6.63 2.10 8.35
CA LEU A 52 -6.20 2.46 9.70
C LEU A 52 -4.68 2.68 9.77
N ILE A 53 -3.89 1.82 9.12
CA ILE A 53 -2.44 1.97 9.02
C ILE A 53 -2.08 3.28 8.34
N LEU A 54 -2.71 3.60 7.20
CA LEU A 54 -2.51 4.87 6.51
C LEU A 54 -2.88 6.08 7.38
N ALA A 55 -4.01 6.02 8.07
CA ALA A 55 -4.43 7.10 8.97
C ALA A 55 -3.40 7.35 10.11
N SER A 56 -2.70 6.32 10.59
CA SER A 56 -1.66 6.46 11.62
C SER A 56 -0.45 7.29 11.14
N THR A 57 -0.18 7.33 9.83
CA THR A 57 0.84 8.22 9.25
C THR A 57 0.47 9.70 9.31
N GLY A 58 -0.80 10.02 9.60
CA GLY A 58 -1.38 11.36 9.55
C GLY A 58 -1.80 11.79 8.14
N LEU A 59 -1.95 10.82 7.22
CA LEU A 59 -2.48 11.02 5.87
C LEU A 59 -3.81 10.27 5.73
N SER A 60 -4.75 10.85 4.99
CA SER A 60 -5.99 10.17 4.64
C SER A 60 -5.90 9.54 3.25
N LEU A 61 -6.70 8.50 3.00
CA LEU A 61 -6.78 7.90 1.67
C LEU A 61 -7.19 8.93 0.59
N ARG A 62 -8.03 9.92 0.96
CA ARG A 62 -8.43 11.04 0.08
C ARG A 62 -7.27 11.94 -0.33
N ASP A 63 -6.24 12.08 0.54
CA ASP A 63 -5.04 12.86 0.23
C ASP A 63 -4.17 12.14 -0.80
N LEU A 64 -4.21 10.81 -0.82
CA LEU A 64 -3.34 9.92 -1.57
C LEU A 64 -3.96 9.49 -2.91
N LEU A 65 -5.24 9.16 -2.92
CA LEU A 65 -5.98 8.78 -4.13
C LEU A 65 -6.93 9.92 -4.52
N PRO A 66 -6.70 10.59 -5.66
CA PRO A 66 -7.66 11.56 -6.17
C PRO A 66 -8.99 10.89 -6.50
N PRO A 67 -10.12 11.57 -6.27
CA PRO A 67 -11.48 11.03 -6.51
C PRO A 67 -11.67 10.43 -7.91
N ALA A 68 -11.00 10.98 -8.91
CA ALA A 68 -11.03 10.47 -10.29
C ALA A 68 -10.37 9.08 -10.44
N LYS A 69 -9.36 8.73 -9.63
CA LYS A 69 -8.78 7.37 -9.65
C LYS A 69 -9.71 6.38 -8.96
N ILE A 70 -10.36 6.77 -7.88
CA ILE A 70 -11.38 5.93 -7.21
C ILE A 70 -12.58 5.74 -8.16
N ALA A 71 -13.06 6.81 -8.80
CA ALA A 71 -14.15 6.75 -9.74
C ALA A 71 -13.82 5.95 -11.01
N ASN A 72 -12.59 6.07 -11.54
CA ASN A 72 -12.17 5.32 -12.73
C ASN A 72 -11.93 3.83 -12.44
N THR A 73 -11.57 3.45 -11.21
CA THR A 73 -11.52 2.03 -10.82
C THR A 73 -12.93 1.46 -10.75
N VAL A 74 -13.89 2.25 -10.29
CA VAL A 74 -15.34 1.90 -10.25
C VAL A 74 -15.98 1.91 -11.64
N LEU A 75 -15.44 2.69 -12.61
CA LEU A 75 -15.99 2.85 -13.97
C LEU A 75 -15.21 2.09 -15.05
N ALA A 76 -14.12 1.39 -14.71
CA ALA A 76 -13.42 0.51 -15.64
C ALA A 76 -14.20 -0.82 -15.79
N GLU A 77 -15.46 -0.72 -16.19
CA GLU A 77 -16.29 -1.87 -16.56
C GLU A 77 -15.83 -2.37 -17.93
N GLY A 78 -14.97 -3.39 -17.93
CA GLY A 78 -14.58 -4.14 -19.10
C GLY A 78 -15.12 -5.55 -19.04
N GLY A 79 -16.31 -5.78 -19.57
CA GLY A 79 -16.91 -7.10 -19.71
C GLY A 79 -18.08 -7.07 -20.68
N PRO A 80 -18.56 -8.23 -21.21
CA PRO A 80 -19.75 -8.25 -22.03
C PRO A 80 -20.94 -7.72 -21.22
N PHE A 81 -21.67 -6.77 -21.79
CA PHE A 81 -22.92 -6.31 -21.20
C PHE A 81 -23.90 -7.50 -21.13
N ILE A 82 -24.27 -7.89 -19.90
CA ILE A 82 -25.29 -8.90 -19.66
C ILE A 82 -26.53 -8.18 -19.18
N ASP A 83 -27.58 -8.17 -20.02
CA ASP A 83 -28.87 -7.62 -19.66
C ASP A 83 -29.54 -8.51 -18.62
N VAL A 84 -29.68 -8.00 -17.41
CA VAL A 84 -30.30 -8.72 -16.27
C VAL A 84 -31.82 -8.60 -16.22
N SER A 85 -32.44 -7.82 -17.12
CA SER A 85 -33.89 -7.58 -17.13
C SER A 85 -34.73 -8.86 -17.36
N ASN A 86 -34.14 -9.90 -17.95
CA ASN A 86 -34.76 -11.20 -18.21
C ASN A 86 -34.19 -12.34 -17.33
N MET A 87 -33.37 -12.02 -16.31
CA MET A 87 -32.78 -13.03 -15.44
C MET A 87 -33.71 -13.40 -14.29
N SER A 88 -33.59 -14.63 -13.78
CA SER A 88 -34.27 -15.00 -12.54
C SER A 88 -33.75 -14.16 -11.35
N ASP A 89 -34.57 -13.97 -10.33
CA ASP A 89 -34.19 -13.21 -9.14
C ASP A 89 -32.88 -13.74 -8.50
N ALA A 90 -32.68 -15.06 -8.51
CA ALA A 90 -31.46 -15.68 -8.00
C ALA A 90 -30.22 -15.29 -8.82
N SER A 91 -30.33 -15.32 -10.16
CA SER A 91 -29.25 -14.91 -11.05
C SER A 91 -28.94 -13.42 -10.89
N SER A 92 -29.97 -12.57 -10.80
CA SER A 92 -29.80 -11.14 -10.57
C SER A 92 -29.07 -10.86 -9.23
N ALA A 93 -29.46 -11.56 -8.15
CA ALA A 93 -28.79 -11.46 -6.86
C ALA A 93 -27.32 -11.87 -6.93
N PHE A 94 -26.99 -12.97 -7.61
CA PHE A 94 -25.62 -13.42 -7.81
C PHE A 94 -24.77 -12.35 -8.49
N PHE A 95 -25.26 -11.77 -9.61
CA PHE A 95 -24.50 -10.75 -10.33
C PHE A 95 -24.31 -9.47 -9.50
N GLN A 96 -25.30 -9.05 -8.71
CA GLN A 96 -25.16 -7.92 -7.81
C GLN A 96 -24.08 -8.16 -6.75
N HIS A 97 -24.02 -9.35 -6.15
CA HIS A 97 -22.97 -9.73 -5.20
C HIS A 97 -21.60 -9.82 -5.87
N ALA A 98 -21.52 -10.44 -7.06
CA ALA A 98 -20.27 -10.56 -7.79
C ALA A 98 -19.70 -9.18 -8.17
N ASN A 99 -20.53 -8.27 -8.66
CA ASN A 99 -20.11 -6.90 -8.96
C ASN A 99 -19.65 -6.15 -7.70
N ARG A 100 -20.36 -6.29 -6.58
CA ARG A 100 -19.94 -5.67 -5.31
C ARG A 100 -18.59 -6.20 -4.84
N ALA A 101 -18.41 -7.53 -4.87
CA ALA A 101 -17.13 -8.17 -4.52
C ALA A 101 -16.00 -7.67 -5.42
N GLY A 102 -16.25 -7.55 -6.73
CA GLY A 102 -15.30 -6.99 -7.71
C GLY A 102 -14.85 -5.57 -7.33
N LEU A 103 -15.79 -4.67 -7.08
CA LEU A 103 -15.50 -3.28 -6.70
C LEU A 103 -14.65 -3.19 -5.41
N ILE A 104 -14.92 -4.03 -4.42
CA ILE A 104 -14.16 -4.05 -3.16
C ILE A 104 -12.74 -4.57 -3.40
N VAL A 105 -12.58 -5.59 -4.24
CA VAL A 105 -11.26 -6.14 -4.60
C VAL A 105 -10.46 -5.11 -5.38
N ASP A 106 -11.08 -4.38 -6.32
CA ASP A 106 -10.41 -3.33 -7.09
C ASP A 106 -9.95 -2.18 -6.19
N GLU A 107 -10.79 -1.76 -5.22
CA GLU A 107 -10.38 -0.76 -4.22
C GLU A 107 -9.21 -1.28 -3.37
N LEU A 108 -9.25 -2.54 -2.94
CA LEU A 108 -8.17 -3.17 -2.17
C LEU A 108 -6.86 -3.16 -2.95
N ASN A 109 -6.88 -3.61 -4.21
CA ASN A 109 -5.70 -3.62 -5.09
C ASN A 109 -5.12 -2.21 -5.25
N ALA A 110 -5.98 -1.21 -5.48
CA ALA A 110 -5.53 0.19 -5.60
C ALA A 110 -4.87 0.73 -4.33
N VAL A 111 -5.35 0.32 -3.16
CA VAL A 111 -4.76 0.70 -1.86
C VAL A 111 -3.46 -0.07 -1.62
N GLU A 112 -3.39 -1.34 -1.95
CA GLU A 112 -2.16 -2.14 -1.83
C GLU A 112 -1.05 -1.62 -2.74
N ASP A 113 -1.36 -1.31 -4.00
CA ASP A 113 -0.42 -0.67 -4.92
C ASP A 113 0.09 0.67 -4.39
N LEU A 114 -0.80 1.46 -3.78
CA LEU A 114 -0.42 2.74 -3.17
C LEU A 114 0.58 2.54 -2.03
N ILE A 115 0.34 1.54 -1.17
CA ILE A 115 1.18 1.25 0.02
C ILE A 115 2.62 0.90 -0.37
N LEU A 116 2.84 0.23 -1.49
CA LEU A 116 4.19 -0.09 -1.99
C LEU A 116 5.05 1.17 -2.26
N HIS A 117 4.40 2.31 -2.50
CA HIS A 117 5.04 3.60 -2.79
C HIS A 117 5.12 4.53 -1.57
N ILE A 118 4.57 4.12 -0.42
CA ILE A 118 4.66 4.89 0.82
C ILE A 118 5.89 4.42 1.61
N PRO A 119 6.75 5.32 2.10
CA PRO A 119 8.00 4.97 2.77
C PRO A 119 7.75 4.45 4.20
N LEU A 120 7.20 3.24 4.30
CA LEU A 120 6.81 2.60 5.55
C LEU A 120 7.93 1.77 6.20
N SER A 121 8.99 1.43 5.44
CA SER A 121 10.11 0.67 5.98
C SER A 121 11.12 1.55 6.74
N SER A 122 12.07 0.93 7.41
CA SER A 122 13.16 1.61 8.07
C SER A 122 14.34 1.82 7.12
N PRO A 123 15.07 2.97 7.20
CA PRO A 123 16.26 3.20 6.40
C PRO A 123 17.46 2.32 6.81
N LEU A 124 17.34 1.58 7.91
CA LEU A 124 18.33 0.63 8.40
C LEU A 124 17.63 -0.68 8.78
N THR A 125 18.07 -1.79 8.20
CA THR A 125 17.60 -3.15 8.51
C THR A 125 18.42 -3.83 9.61
N VAL A 126 19.61 -3.26 9.92
CA VAL A 126 20.49 -3.74 10.98
C VAL A 126 20.10 -3.20 12.35
N SER A 127 20.71 -3.74 13.42
CA SER A 127 20.56 -3.21 14.79
C SER A 127 20.93 -1.72 14.81
N ARG A 128 20.00 -0.91 15.28
CA ARG A 128 20.10 0.55 15.28
C ARG A 128 19.61 1.17 16.57
N ARG A 129 20.12 2.37 16.86
CA ARG A 129 19.64 3.20 17.96
C ARG A 129 19.05 4.48 17.40
N PHE A 130 17.84 4.82 17.82
CA PHE A 130 17.24 6.12 17.60
C PHE A 130 18.01 7.18 18.42
N THR A 131 18.49 8.24 17.76
CA THR A 131 19.32 9.27 18.41
C THR A 131 18.68 10.64 18.43
N SER A 132 17.87 11.02 17.43
CA SER A 132 17.18 12.29 17.43
C SER A 132 15.86 12.26 16.65
N GLY A 133 14.83 12.94 17.20
CA GLY A 133 13.48 13.00 16.63
C GLY A 133 13.25 14.16 15.68
N PHE A 134 12.12 14.06 14.98
CA PHE A 134 11.55 15.10 14.14
C PHE A 134 10.99 16.26 14.99
N GLY A 135 11.12 17.50 14.49
CA GLY A 135 10.51 18.68 15.06
C GLY A 135 11.49 19.63 15.73
N VAL A 136 10.98 20.53 16.56
CA VAL A 136 11.78 21.57 17.20
C VAL A 136 12.66 20.97 18.29
N ARG A 137 13.99 21.15 18.19
CA ARG A 137 14.97 20.70 19.17
C ARG A 137 16.12 21.68 19.31
N ARG A 138 16.91 21.54 20.35
CA ARG A 138 18.17 22.29 20.49
C ARG A 138 19.18 21.76 19.49
N ASP A 139 19.69 22.65 18.65
CA ASP A 139 20.73 22.35 17.67
C ASP A 139 22.04 22.01 18.39
N PRO A 140 22.68 20.86 18.06
CA PRO A 140 23.85 20.39 18.80
C PRO A 140 25.11 21.23 18.58
N PHE A 141 25.16 22.07 17.53
CA PHE A 141 26.31 22.91 17.20
C PHE A 141 26.18 24.32 17.75
N THR A 142 24.99 24.90 17.68
CA THR A 142 24.75 26.30 18.08
C THR A 142 24.07 26.46 19.42
N GLY A 143 23.50 25.37 19.96
CA GLY A 143 22.68 25.41 21.16
C GLY A 143 21.34 26.10 21.01
N ARG A 144 21.01 26.65 19.83
CA ARG A 144 19.76 27.38 19.54
C ARG A 144 18.63 26.39 19.18
N MET A 145 17.39 26.85 19.36
CA MET A 145 16.24 26.08 18.90
C MET A 145 16.19 26.08 17.37
N ALA A 146 16.06 24.88 16.78
CA ALA A 146 15.99 24.66 15.33
C ALA A 146 15.02 23.52 15.00
N ASN A 147 14.44 23.58 13.79
CA ASN A 147 13.63 22.50 13.27
C ASN A 147 14.53 21.38 12.72
N HIS A 148 14.25 20.17 13.14
CA HIS A 148 14.82 18.95 12.57
C HIS A 148 13.79 18.29 11.65
N PHE A 149 14.06 18.29 10.35
CA PHE A 149 13.09 17.84 9.32
C PHE A 149 13.07 16.32 9.11
N GLY A 150 13.85 15.58 9.89
CA GLY A 150 13.97 14.12 9.80
C GLY A 150 14.08 13.42 11.15
N MET A 151 14.58 12.20 11.08
CA MET A 151 14.98 11.40 12.24
C MET A 151 16.41 10.91 12.02
N ASP A 152 17.15 10.82 13.12
CA ASP A 152 18.52 10.35 13.10
C ASP A 152 18.61 8.94 13.72
N PHE A 153 19.25 8.02 12.98
CA PHE A 153 19.48 6.64 13.40
C PHE A 153 20.98 6.33 13.37
N SER A 154 21.55 5.91 14.50
CA SER A 154 22.92 5.47 14.62
C SER A 154 23.01 3.94 14.51
N ALA A 155 24.02 3.45 13.82
CA ALA A 155 24.41 2.06 13.71
C ALA A 155 25.94 1.96 13.56
N ALA A 156 26.48 0.76 13.31
CA ALA A 156 27.89 0.58 13.02
C ALA A 156 28.31 1.38 11.76
N TRP A 157 29.54 1.86 11.75
CA TRP A 157 30.09 2.58 10.58
C TRP A 157 29.96 1.75 9.31
N ALA A 158 29.62 2.40 8.20
CA ALA A 158 29.38 1.78 6.90
C ALA A 158 28.25 0.75 6.86
N SER A 159 27.37 0.70 7.88
CA SER A 159 26.13 -0.09 7.81
C SER A 159 25.33 0.24 6.55
N PRO A 160 24.69 -0.74 5.90
CA PRO A 160 23.88 -0.49 4.72
C PRO A 160 22.70 0.42 5.08
N VAL A 161 22.52 1.47 4.29
CA VAL A 161 21.34 2.34 4.29
C VAL A 161 20.49 1.93 3.10
N THR A 162 19.21 1.68 3.33
CA THR A 162 18.30 1.06 2.35
C THR A 162 17.12 1.95 2.01
N ALA A 163 16.58 1.78 0.80
CA ALA A 163 15.37 2.45 0.35
C ALA A 163 14.15 1.97 1.17
N THR A 164 13.32 2.92 1.60
CA THR A 164 12.18 2.65 2.49
C THR A 164 10.87 2.38 1.75
N ALA A 165 10.88 2.52 0.43
CA ALA A 165 9.84 2.13 -0.53
C ALA A 165 10.46 2.02 -1.92
N ALA A 166 9.74 1.41 -2.87
CA ALA A 166 10.13 1.41 -4.28
C ALA A 166 10.11 2.84 -4.84
N GLY A 167 11.01 3.16 -5.78
CA GLY A 167 11.07 4.49 -6.37
C GLY A 167 12.19 4.70 -7.37
N ARG A 168 12.43 5.98 -7.68
CA ARG A 168 13.51 6.41 -8.58
C ARG A 168 14.40 7.42 -7.88
N VAL A 169 15.70 7.21 -7.94
CA VAL A 169 16.68 8.16 -7.41
C VAL A 169 16.64 9.46 -8.21
N ILE A 170 16.31 10.57 -7.54
CA ILE A 170 16.24 11.90 -8.15
C ILE A 170 17.46 12.77 -7.80
N TYR A 171 18.18 12.41 -6.75
CA TYR A 171 19.45 13.07 -6.37
C TYR A 171 20.41 12.06 -5.73
N ALA A 172 21.69 12.16 -6.08
CA ALA A 172 22.78 11.38 -5.50
C ALA A 172 24.07 12.21 -5.59
N GLY A 173 24.53 12.78 -4.47
CA GLY A 173 25.68 13.69 -4.47
C GLY A 173 25.86 14.38 -3.12
N GLN A 174 26.68 15.46 -3.11
CA GLN A 174 26.92 16.27 -1.92
C GLN A 174 25.97 17.46 -1.86
N ARG A 175 25.44 17.76 -0.66
CA ARG A 175 24.63 18.95 -0.38
C ARG A 175 25.05 19.56 0.94
N THR A 176 25.13 20.89 0.98
CA THR A 176 25.47 21.66 2.19
C THR A 176 24.56 21.25 3.37
N GLY A 177 25.16 20.98 4.51
CA GLY A 177 24.49 20.50 5.71
C GLY A 177 24.28 18.99 5.74
N TYR A 178 23.84 18.37 4.64
CA TYR A 178 23.56 16.93 4.55
C TYR A 178 24.77 16.04 4.27
N GLY A 179 25.88 16.61 3.75
CA GLY A 179 27.01 15.82 3.28
C GLY A 179 26.65 15.00 2.04
N ASN A 180 27.07 13.76 1.97
CA ASN A 180 26.64 12.82 0.94
C ASN A 180 25.18 12.46 1.19
N VAL A 181 24.32 12.67 0.18
CA VAL A 181 22.87 12.51 0.29
C VAL A 181 22.28 11.84 -0.93
N VAL A 182 21.29 10.99 -0.71
CA VAL A 182 20.44 10.39 -1.73
C VAL A 182 19.01 10.86 -1.51
N GLU A 183 18.31 11.21 -2.60
CA GLU A 183 16.85 11.46 -2.59
C GLU A 183 16.17 10.52 -3.57
N ILE A 184 15.05 9.94 -3.14
CA ILE A 184 14.26 8.98 -3.92
C ILE A 184 12.84 9.51 -4.03
N ASP A 185 12.34 9.62 -5.27
CA ASP A 185 10.93 9.87 -5.56
C ASP A 185 10.20 8.53 -5.66
N HIS A 186 9.22 8.35 -4.80
CA HIS A 186 8.39 7.14 -4.73
C HIS A 186 7.08 7.26 -5.50
N GLY A 187 6.86 8.40 -6.16
CA GLY A 187 5.55 8.72 -6.74
C GLY A 187 4.54 9.22 -5.70
N ASN A 188 3.32 9.50 -6.14
CA ASN A 188 2.21 9.98 -5.29
C ASN A 188 2.56 11.18 -4.39
N GLY A 189 3.64 11.93 -4.72
CA GLY A 189 4.14 13.08 -3.98
C GLY A 189 5.04 12.75 -2.80
N PHE A 190 5.49 11.50 -2.66
CA PHE A 190 6.45 11.08 -1.65
C PHE A 190 7.89 11.16 -2.15
N VAL A 191 8.75 11.78 -1.36
CA VAL A 191 10.20 11.78 -1.53
C VAL A 191 10.83 11.41 -0.19
N THR A 192 11.87 10.56 -0.22
CA THR A 192 12.71 10.31 0.95
C THR A 192 14.12 10.83 0.74
N ARG A 193 14.77 11.22 1.84
CA ARG A 193 16.14 11.73 1.85
C ARG A 193 16.97 10.99 2.90
N TYR A 194 18.19 10.60 2.49
CA TYR A 194 19.16 9.86 3.30
C TYR A 194 20.47 10.65 3.34
N GLY A 195 20.73 11.36 4.44
CA GLY A 195 21.87 12.24 4.63
C GLY A 195 23.01 11.62 5.42
N HIS A 196 24.15 12.32 5.47
CA HIS A 196 25.39 12.02 6.20
C HIS A 196 26.06 10.71 5.78
N LEU A 197 25.76 10.21 4.55
CA LEU A 197 26.27 8.95 4.06
C LEU A 197 27.79 8.98 3.95
N HIS A 198 28.45 7.86 4.30
CA HIS A 198 29.86 7.63 4.01
C HIS A 198 30.08 7.50 2.50
N ARG A 199 29.28 6.64 1.87
CA ARG A 199 29.36 6.35 0.43
C ARG A 199 27.96 6.20 -0.16
N ILE A 200 27.76 6.77 -1.35
CA ILE A 200 26.56 6.58 -2.16
C ILE A 200 26.79 5.38 -3.07
N THR A 201 25.80 4.48 -3.18
CA THR A 201 25.90 3.24 -3.99
C THR A 201 24.95 3.22 -5.18
N VAL A 202 24.18 4.28 -5.38
CA VAL A 202 23.20 4.43 -6.46
C VAL A 202 23.49 5.66 -7.31
N ARG A 203 22.88 5.77 -8.49
CA ARG A 203 23.02 6.91 -9.41
C ARG A 203 21.65 7.54 -9.70
N ILE A 204 21.66 8.81 -10.09
CA ILE A 204 20.45 9.53 -10.52
C ILE A 204 19.77 8.78 -11.66
N GLY A 205 18.44 8.65 -11.60
CA GLY A 205 17.62 7.91 -12.56
C GLY A 205 17.50 6.41 -12.28
N GLN A 206 18.29 5.84 -11.38
CA GLN A 206 18.20 4.44 -11.01
C GLN A 206 16.86 4.13 -10.34
N ARG A 207 16.22 3.03 -10.72
CA ARG A 207 15.10 2.44 -9.99
C ARG A 207 15.64 1.64 -8.82
N VAL A 208 14.94 1.72 -7.71
CA VAL A 208 15.22 0.95 -6.49
C VAL A 208 13.92 0.37 -5.96
N ASP A 209 14.02 -0.82 -5.41
CA ASP A 209 12.94 -1.47 -4.68
C ASP A 209 13.13 -1.25 -3.17
N ILE A 210 12.09 -1.60 -2.39
CA ILE A 210 12.16 -1.57 -0.93
C ILE A 210 13.36 -2.41 -0.46
N GLU A 211 14.12 -1.90 0.53
CA GLU A 211 15.32 -2.52 1.10
C GLU A 211 16.55 -2.57 0.17
N ASP A 212 16.47 -2.06 -1.05
CA ASP A 212 17.65 -1.88 -1.89
C ASP A 212 18.66 -0.95 -1.22
N LYS A 213 19.96 -1.34 -1.23
CA LYS A 213 21.02 -0.53 -0.66
C LYS A 213 21.24 0.73 -1.49
N VAL A 214 21.09 1.91 -0.86
CA VAL A 214 21.28 3.22 -1.49
C VAL A 214 22.58 3.91 -1.07
N GLY A 215 23.17 3.46 0.04
CA GLY A 215 24.42 4.01 0.55
C GLY A 215 24.92 3.28 1.78
N GLU A 216 25.95 3.85 2.39
CA GLU A 216 26.57 3.38 3.63
C GLU A 216 26.52 4.49 4.67
N LEU A 217 26.14 4.11 5.92
CA LEU A 217 26.06 5.03 7.04
C LEU A 217 27.40 5.69 7.32
N GLY A 218 27.41 7.00 7.52
CA GLY A 218 28.60 7.78 7.76
C GLY A 218 28.40 8.93 8.73
N SER A 219 29.20 9.99 8.53
CA SER A 219 29.17 11.22 9.33
C SER A 219 29.63 12.41 8.46
N THR A 220 29.27 12.42 7.17
CA THR A 220 29.65 13.52 6.26
C THR A 220 28.75 14.75 6.46
N GLY A 221 29.25 15.93 6.06
CA GLY A 221 28.52 17.18 6.23
C GLY A 221 28.43 17.64 7.69
N ARG A 222 27.28 18.18 8.10
CA ARG A 222 27.08 18.73 9.45
C ARG A 222 26.56 17.62 10.38
N SER A 223 27.46 16.77 10.86
CA SER A 223 27.18 15.61 11.70
C SER A 223 28.09 15.59 12.92
N THR A 224 27.59 15.16 14.07
CA THR A 224 28.32 15.02 15.33
C THR A 224 28.87 13.61 15.55
N GLY A 225 28.57 12.67 14.68
CA GLY A 225 29.02 11.27 14.78
C GLY A 225 28.26 10.36 13.81
N PRO A 226 28.63 9.08 13.71
CA PRO A 226 28.04 8.16 12.74
C PRO A 226 26.53 7.97 12.90
N HIS A 227 25.75 8.43 11.89
CA HIS A 227 24.29 8.24 11.81
C HIS A 227 23.79 8.47 10.39
N VAL A 228 22.62 7.99 10.07
CA VAL A 228 21.84 8.40 8.91
C VAL A 228 20.79 9.41 9.34
N HIS A 229 20.73 10.55 8.67
CA HIS A 229 19.63 11.50 8.76
C HIS A 229 18.59 11.11 7.71
N TYR A 230 17.37 10.77 8.16
CA TYR A 230 16.30 10.28 7.32
C TYR A 230 15.09 11.20 7.34
N GLU A 231 14.65 11.65 6.15
CA GLU A 231 13.45 12.49 5.99
C GLU A 231 12.41 11.79 5.14
N VAL A 232 11.14 11.98 5.50
CA VAL A 232 9.97 11.72 4.65
C VAL A 232 9.36 13.05 4.26
N ILE A 233 9.22 13.30 2.97
CA ILE A 233 8.68 14.51 2.40
C ILE A 233 7.43 14.14 1.61
N TYR A 234 6.29 14.78 1.91
CA TYR A 234 5.04 14.59 1.19
C TYR A 234 4.55 15.91 0.60
N LYS A 235 4.39 15.96 -0.73
CA LYS A 235 4.01 17.18 -1.48
C LYS A 235 4.85 18.40 -1.06
N GLY A 236 6.17 18.21 -0.99
CA GLY A 236 7.16 19.23 -0.63
C GLY A 236 7.21 19.59 0.85
N LYS A 237 6.44 18.95 1.73
CA LYS A 237 6.40 19.23 3.17
C LYS A 237 6.99 18.08 3.97
N PRO A 238 8.00 18.33 4.85
CA PRO A 238 8.52 17.32 5.75
C PRO A 238 7.41 16.74 6.65
N LYS A 239 7.43 15.43 6.82
CA LYS A 239 6.55 14.66 7.70
C LYS A 239 7.38 13.92 8.75
N ASN A 240 6.78 13.63 9.90
CA ASN A 240 7.47 12.89 10.95
C ASN A 240 7.68 11.42 10.52
N PRO A 241 8.94 10.98 10.25
CA PRO A 241 9.21 9.63 9.74
C PRO A 241 8.81 8.52 10.72
N ARG A 242 8.77 8.82 12.02
CA ARG A 242 8.37 7.84 13.05
C ARG A 242 7.00 7.25 12.75
N ARG A 243 6.02 8.07 12.35
CA ARG A 243 4.66 7.62 12.05
C ARG A 243 4.62 6.62 10.91
N PHE A 244 5.46 6.82 9.90
CA PHE A 244 5.56 5.94 8.72
C PHE A 244 6.20 4.61 9.09
N ILE A 245 7.33 4.64 9.80
CA ILE A 245 8.04 3.43 10.23
C ILE A 245 7.20 2.60 11.22
N GLU A 246 6.48 3.26 12.14
CA GLU A 246 5.57 2.57 13.07
C GLU A 246 4.38 1.94 12.33
N ALA A 247 3.80 2.66 11.36
CA ALA A 247 2.73 2.14 10.50
C ALA A 247 3.18 0.91 9.70
N GLY A 248 4.41 0.93 9.18
CA GLY A 248 4.97 -0.18 8.40
C GLY A 248 5.09 -1.49 9.15
N ARG A 249 5.30 -1.48 10.47
CA ARG A 249 5.32 -2.71 11.28
C ARG A 249 4.03 -3.50 11.15
N TYR A 250 2.89 -2.84 11.08
CA TYR A 250 1.59 -3.49 10.92
C TYR A 250 1.32 -3.97 9.48
N VAL A 251 2.08 -3.48 8.50
CA VAL A 251 1.97 -3.92 7.09
C VAL A 251 2.82 -5.15 6.82
N PHE A 252 4.05 -5.19 7.37
CA PHE A 252 5.08 -6.17 7.00
C PHE A 252 5.29 -7.27 8.07
N GLU A 253 4.88 -7.04 9.32
CA GLU A 253 5.05 -7.99 10.43
C GLU A 253 3.71 -8.62 10.90
N GLY A 254 2.56 -8.22 10.28
CA GLY A 254 1.20 -8.63 10.64
C GLY A 254 0.68 -9.87 9.92
#